data_f36870c43aea9488ade86f6e0a22267a
#
_entry.id   f36870c43aea9488ade86f6e0a22267a
#
_cell.length_a   1.000
_cell.length_b   1.000
_cell.length_c   1.000
_cell.angle_alpha   90.00
_cell.angle_beta   90.00
_cell.angle_gamma   90.00
#
_symmetry.space_group_name_H-M   'P 1'
#
loop_
_entity.id
_entity.type
_entity.pdbx_description
1 polymer ?
#
loop_
_entity_poly.entity_id
_entity_poly.type
_entity_poly.pdbx_seq_one_letter_code
_entity_poly.pdbx_strand_id
1 'polypeptide(L)'
;MTNLKKGSVLILDFGSQYTQLIARRVRENNVFSEILSPDTSLKTIASKKPKAIILSGGPASVFTDETPIFDEDILNIDVPILGICYGLHLLVHNNGGIVESTDEGEYGFATIKLSTDKGITKNMSSSSKVWMSHMDQVTLIPEDWEIIAHSSNNIVAAMANRDHTRIATQFHPEVSHTEEGNILLKNFLFDIAGCERNWTAGNFIDEQKGLLNQTIGDDNILVGVSGGVDSTVVAYLINK
;
A
#
# COMPACT_ATOMS: atom_id res chain seq x y z
N MET A 1 11.49 15.41 17.43
CA MET A 1 10.81 14.39 16.59
C MET A 1 10.20 15.12 15.42
N THR A 2 10.69 14.84 14.26
CA THR A 2 10.48 15.60 13.04
C THR A 2 9.07 15.46 12.49
N ASN A 3 8.56 16.55 11.94
CA ASN A 3 7.18 16.71 11.46
C ASN A 3 6.85 15.88 10.18
N LEU A 4 7.85 15.28 9.53
CA LEU A 4 7.66 14.50 8.30
C LEU A 4 6.91 13.18 8.51
N LYS A 5 6.96 12.62 9.71
CA LYS A 5 6.23 11.37 10.04
C LYS A 5 4.75 11.61 10.39
N LYS A 6 4.34 12.86 10.56
CA LYS A 6 2.95 13.21 10.83
C LYS A 6 2.16 13.19 9.54
N GLY A 7 1.22 12.25 9.41
CA GLY A 7 0.41 12.13 8.19
C GLY A 7 1.00 11.18 7.14
N SER A 8 1.89 10.26 7.54
CA SER A 8 2.46 9.24 6.67
C SER A 8 1.43 8.18 6.24
N VAL A 9 1.74 7.54 5.14
CA VAL A 9 1.09 6.28 4.73
C VAL A 9 1.91 5.12 5.27
N LEU A 10 1.30 4.24 6.04
CA LEU A 10 1.93 3.01 6.49
C LEU A 10 1.60 1.89 5.50
N ILE A 11 2.59 1.09 5.17
CA ILE A 11 2.45 -0.05 4.26
C ILE A 11 2.78 -1.30 5.05
N LEU A 12 1.83 -2.20 5.23
CA LEU A 12 2.06 -3.50 5.86
C LEU A 12 2.51 -4.50 4.79
N ASP A 13 3.69 -5.08 4.99
CA ASP A 13 4.34 -5.96 4.02
C ASP A 13 3.99 -7.44 4.26
N PHE A 14 3.06 -7.97 3.47
CA PHE A 14 2.68 -9.37 3.50
C PHE A 14 3.55 -10.27 2.60
N GLY A 15 4.74 -9.80 2.22
CA GLY A 15 5.70 -10.57 1.42
C GLY A 15 5.58 -10.36 -0.09
N SER A 16 4.94 -9.29 -0.53
CA SER A 16 4.87 -8.95 -1.95
C SER A 16 6.23 -8.50 -2.49
N GLN A 17 6.61 -9.02 -3.64
CA GLN A 17 7.74 -8.49 -4.41
C GLN A 17 7.55 -7.01 -4.82
N TYR A 18 6.33 -6.48 -4.73
CA TYR A 18 5.98 -5.11 -5.11
C TYR A 18 5.84 -4.15 -3.92
N THR A 19 6.03 -4.57 -2.67
CA THR A 19 5.86 -3.69 -1.49
C THR A 19 6.73 -2.44 -1.57
N GLN A 20 8.00 -2.59 -1.97
CA GLN A 20 8.90 -1.45 -2.15
C GLN A 20 8.43 -0.51 -3.27
N LEU A 21 7.77 -1.05 -4.29
CA LEU A 21 7.22 -0.27 -5.40
C LEU A 21 5.99 0.54 -4.93
N ILE A 22 5.14 -0.03 -4.07
CA ILE A 22 4.04 0.71 -3.43
C ILE A 22 4.61 1.93 -2.69
N ALA A 23 5.63 1.72 -1.84
CA ALA A 23 6.27 2.80 -1.09
C ALA A 23 6.85 3.87 -2.03
N ARG A 24 7.49 3.46 -3.11
CA ARG A 24 8.03 4.35 -4.13
C ARG A 24 6.92 5.19 -4.79
N ARG A 25 5.80 4.56 -5.20
CA ARG A 25 4.66 5.27 -5.82
C ARG A 25 4.05 6.31 -4.89
N VAL A 26 3.92 6.00 -3.60
CA VAL A 26 3.46 6.97 -2.59
C VAL A 26 4.43 8.15 -2.51
N ARG A 27 5.75 7.90 -2.47
CA ARG A 27 6.79 8.94 -2.40
C ARG A 27 6.89 9.76 -3.70
N GLU A 28 6.70 9.16 -4.86
CA GLU A 28 6.62 9.87 -6.15
C GLU A 28 5.43 10.85 -6.20
N ASN A 29 4.41 10.62 -5.38
CA ASN A 29 3.29 11.55 -5.16
C ASN A 29 3.57 12.58 -4.04
N ASN A 30 4.82 12.72 -3.59
CA ASN A 30 5.26 13.63 -2.53
C ASN A 30 4.64 13.36 -1.15
N VAL A 31 4.23 12.12 -0.87
CA VAL A 31 3.71 11.68 0.41
C VAL A 31 4.73 10.76 1.09
N PHE A 32 4.99 10.95 2.38
CA PHE A 32 5.87 10.04 3.12
C PHE A 32 5.22 8.67 3.32
N SER A 33 6.00 7.61 3.12
CA SER A 33 5.57 6.24 3.39
C SER A 33 6.60 5.47 4.22
N GLU A 34 6.12 4.60 5.06
CA GLU A 34 6.94 3.68 5.88
C GLU A 34 6.42 2.26 5.69
N ILE A 35 7.34 1.31 5.46
CA ILE A 35 7.01 -0.11 5.37
C ILE A 35 7.19 -0.71 6.75
N LEU A 36 6.22 -1.48 7.19
CA LEU A 36 6.20 -2.18 8.47
C LEU A 36 5.93 -3.67 8.24
N SER A 37 6.42 -4.49 9.16
CA SER A 37 6.06 -5.90 9.21
C SER A 37 4.55 -6.07 9.53
N PRO A 38 3.87 -7.11 9.03
CA PRO A 38 2.46 -7.35 9.26
C PRO A 38 2.15 -7.62 10.75
N ASP A 39 3.10 -8.15 11.52
CA ASP A 39 2.99 -8.40 12.97
C ASP A 39 3.14 -7.13 13.83
N THR A 40 3.26 -5.96 13.20
CA THR A 40 3.33 -4.68 13.93
C THR A 40 2.04 -4.43 14.68
N SER A 41 2.12 -4.26 16.01
CA SER A 41 0.94 -4.08 16.85
C SER A 41 0.15 -2.81 16.52
N LEU A 42 -1.17 -2.85 16.71
CA LEU A 42 -2.06 -1.69 16.59
C LEU A 42 -1.56 -0.48 17.40
N LYS A 43 -1.03 -0.71 18.61
CA LYS A 43 -0.46 0.35 19.45
C LYS A 43 0.68 1.09 18.76
N THR A 44 1.57 0.35 18.09
CA THR A 44 2.69 0.94 17.34
C THR A 44 2.19 1.73 16.15
N ILE A 45 1.25 1.17 15.37
CA ILE A 45 0.62 1.84 14.23
C ILE A 45 -0.08 3.13 14.66
N ALA A 46 -0.92 3.06 15.69
CA ALA A 46 -1.65 4.22 16.21
C ALA A 46 -0.71 5.33 16.71
N SER A 47 0.42 4.96 17.33
CA SER A 47 1.43 5.94 17.81
C SER A 47 2.05 6.76 16.68
N LYS A 48 2.09 6.21 15.46
CA LYS A 48 2.62 6.89 14.26
C LYS A 48 1.62 7.89 13.65
N LYS A 49 0.34 7.84 14.07
CA LYS A 49 -0.74 8.71 13.58
C LYS A 49 -0.79 8.78 12.04
N PRO A 50 -0.91 7.64 11.35
CA PRO A 50 -0.95 7.62 9.90
C PRO A 50 -2.17 8.35 9.36
N LYS A 51 -2.10 8.79 8.12
CA LYS A 51 -3.25 9.27 7.34
C LYS A 51 -3.94 8.15 6.58
N ALA A 52 -3.21 7.11 6.24
CA ALA A 52 -3.74 5.91 5.58
C ALA A 52 -2.87 4.69 5.84
N ILE A 53 -3.44 3.52 5.61
CA ILE A 53 -2.73 2.24 5.60
C ILE A 53 -2.91 1.59 4.24
N ILE A 54 -1.84 0.98 3.71
CA ILE A 54 -1.90 0.11 2.54
C ILE A 54 -1.50 -1.30 2.98
N LEU A 55 -2.34 -2.27 2.70
CA LEU A 55 -2.05 -3.69 2.86
C LEU A 55 -1.51 -4.20 1.54
N SER A 56 -0.27 -4.67 1.52
CA SER A 56 0.37 -5.14 0.29
C SER A 56 -0.24 -6.45 -0.21
N GLY A 57 0.15 -6.87 -1.40
CA GLY A 57 -0.01 -8.25 -1.84
C GLY A 57 0.87 -9.21 -1.02
N GLY A 58 0.74 -10.49 -1.29
CA GLY A 58 1.53 -11.55 -0.64
C GLY A 58 1.28 -12.89 -1.29
N PRO A 59 2.17 -13.87 -1.03
CA PRO A 59 2.03 -15.22 -1.58
C PRO A 59 1.08 -16.12 -0.79
N ALA A 60 0.66 -15.70 0.40
CA ALA A 60 -0.18 -16.48 1.28
C ALA A 60 -1.65 -16.44 0.85
N SER A 61 -2.43 -17.40 1.34
CA SER A 61 -3.90 -17.40 1.26
C SER A 61 -4.50 -17.18 2.65
N VAL A 62 -5.62 -16.46 2.72
CA VAL A 62 -6.27 -16.12 4.00
C VAL A 62 -6.94 -17.29 4.71
N PHE A 63 -7.03 -18.42 4.05
CA PHE A 63 -7.66 -19.65 4.56
C PHE A 63 -6.66 -20.79 4.81
N THR A 64 -5.37 -20.52 4.85
CA THR A 64 -4.33 -21.53 5.14
C THR A 64 -3.64 -21.25 6.47
N ASP A 65 -3.03 -22.30 7.06
CA ASP A 65 -2.28 -22.19 8.31
C ASP A 65 -0.99 -21.35 8.18
N GLU A 66 -0.57 -21.03 6.96
CA GLU A 66 0.61 -20.20 6.66
C GLU A 66 0.29 -18.70 6.57
N THR A 67 -0.89 -18.29 7.03
CA THR A 67 -1.30 -16.89 7.07
C THR A 67 -0.33 -16.07 7.94
N PRO A 68 0.23 -14.96 7.44
CA PRO A 68 1.09 -14.10 8.24
C PRO A 68 0.40 -13.62 9.53
N ILE A 69 1.14 -13.58 10.63
CA ILE A 69 0.65 -13.03 11.89
C ILE A 69 0.29 -11.57 11.66
N PHE A 70 -0.94 -11.21 11.95
CA PHE A 70 -1.48 -9.89 11.73
C PHE A 70 -2.47 -9.52 12.84
N ASP A 71 -2.40 -8.30 13.35
CA ASP A 71 -3.34 -7.77 14.33
C ASP A 71 -4.59 -7.25 13.62
N GLU A 72 -5.66 -8.04 13.61
CA GLU A 72 -6.90 -7.75 12.87
C GLU A 72 -7.58 -6.46 13.34
N ASP A 73 -7.34 -6.02 14.57
CA ASP A 73 -7.85 -4.74 15.08
C ASP A 73 -7.32 -3.52 14.29
N ILE A 74 -6.23 -3.71 13.54
CA ILE A 74 -5.73 -2.68 12.61
C ILE A 74 -6.76 -2.35 11.52
N LEU A 75 -7.58 -3.32 11.11
CA LEU A 75 -8.61 -3.10 10.11
C LEU A 75 -9.75 -2.18 10.60
N ASN A 76 -9.86 -2.00 11.92
CA ASN A 76 -10.86 -1.14 12.56
C ASN A 76 -10.36 0.27 12.89
N ILE A 77 -9.09 0.58 12.57
CA ILE A 77 -8.53 1.93 12.84
C ILE A 77 -9.28 2.99 12.01
N ASP A 78 -9.47 4.17 12.61
CA ASP A 78 -10.17 5.30 11.99
C ASP A 78 -9.28 6.08 10.99
N VAL A 79 -8.75 5.34 9.99
CA VAL A 79 -8.07 5.90 8.81
C VAL A 79 -8.40 5.05 7.58
N PRO A 80 -8.39 5.63 6.37
CA PRO A 80 -8.60 4.86 5.14
C PRO A 80 -7.58 3.73 4.96
N ILE A 81 -8.06 2.57 4.49
CA ILE A 81 -7.23 1.40 4.18
C ILE A 81 -7.43 0.99 2.72
N LEU A 82 -6.32 0.80 2.00
CA LEU A 82 -6.28 0.21 0.66
C LEU A 82 -5.67 -1.18 0.73
N GLY A 83 -6.44 -2.22 0.39
CA GLY A 83 -5.95 -3.59 0.24
C GLY A 83 -5.59 -3.87 -1.22
N ILE A 84 -4.38 -4.38 -1.48
CA ILE A 84 -3.91 -4.75 -2.81
C ILE A 84 -3.70 -6.27 -2.85
N CYS A 85 -4.36 -6.96 -3.79
CA CYS A 85 -4.25 -8.41 -3.99
C CYS A 85 -4.51 -9.19 -2.69
N TYR A 86 -3.50 -9.72 -2.00
CA TYR A 86 -3.67 -10.36 -0.69
C TYR A 86 -4.33 -9.43 0.33
N GLY A 87 -4.01 -8.13 0.31
CA GLY A 87 -4.66 -7.13 1.16
C GLY A 87 -6.16 -6.99 0.90
N LEU A 88 -6.64 -7.21 -0.34
CA LEU A 88 -8.06 -7.32 -0.66
C LEU A 88 -8.65 -8.56 0.04
N HIS A 89 -7.97 -9.71 -0.06
CA HIS A 89 -8.45 -10.95 0.55
C HIS A 89 -8.59 -10.83 2.07
N LEU A 90 -7.62 -10.18 2.74
CA LEU A 90 -7.69 -9.89 4.18
C LEU A 90 -8.91 -9.03 4.52
N LEU A 91 -9.13 -7.95 3.79
CA LEU A 91 -10.29 -7.08 4.02
C LEU A 91 -11.60 -7.82 3.83
N VAL A 92 -11.72 -8.64 2.79
CA VAL A 92 -12.92 -9.43 2.51
C VAL A 92 -13.17 -10.45 3.61
N HIS A 93 -12.16 -11.25 3.95
CA HIS A 93 -12.25 -12.31 4.95
C HIS A 93 -12.67 -11.77 6.32
N ASN A 94 -12.03 -10.70 6.77
CA ASN A 94 -12.28 -10.10 8.09
C ASN A 94 -13.61 -9.32 8.17
N ASN A 95 -14.25 -9.04 7.03
CA ASN A 95 -15.57 -8.40 6.99
C ASN A 95 -16.71 -9.37 6.63
N GLY A 96 -16.47 -10.68 6.70
CA GLY A 96 -17.49 -11.71 6.51
C GLY A 96 -17.79 -12.07 5.05
N GLY A 97 -16.94 -11.64 4.11
CA GLY A 97 -16.97 -12.14 2.73
C GLY A 97 -16.23 -13.47 2.60
N ILE A 98 -16.24 -14.03 1.40
CA ILE A 98 -15.61 -15.32 1.10
C ILE A 98 -14.57 -15.14 0.00
N VAL A 99 -13.40 -15.69 0.23
CA VAL A 99 -12.30 -15.83 -0.73
C VAL A 99 -12.06 -17.31 -0.95
N GLU A 100 -11.94 -17.74 -2.18
CA GLU A 100 -11.71 -19.13 -2.54
C GLU A 100 -10.59 -19.25 -3.56
N SER A 101 -9.85 -20.35 -3.49
CA SER A 101 -8.92 -20.71 -4.55
C SER A 101 -9.71 -21.30 -5.72
N THR A 102 -9.37 -20.87 -6.91
CA THR A 102 -10.00 -21.37 -8.13
C THR A 102 -8.96 -22.02 -9.04
N ASP A 103 -9.40 -22.92 -9.91
CA ASP A 103 -8.51 -23.59 -10.87
C ASP A 103 -7.97 -22.63 -11.94
N GLU A 104 -8.60 -21.47 -12.11
CA GLU A 104 -8.25 -20.45 -13.10
C GLU A 104 -7.92 -19.12 -12.41
N GLY A 105 -6.62 -18.90 -12.13
CA GLY A 105 -6.11 -17.60 -11.68
C GLY A 105 -5.91 -16.62 -12.84
N GLU A 106 -5.83 -15.32 -12.52
CA GLU A 106 -5.45 -14.31 -13.52
C GLU A 106 -4.00 -13.90 -13.32
N TYR A 107 -3.18 -14.05 -14.37
CA TYR A 107 -1.77 -13.68 -14.41
C TYR A 107 -1.46 -12.85 -15.64
N GLY A 108 -0.79 -11.70 -15.43
CA GLY A 108 -0.43 -10.79 -16.51
C GLY A 108 -1.48 -9.72 -16.77
N PHE A 109 -1.61 -9.33 -18.03
CA PHE A 109 -2.56 -8.28 -18.42
C PHE A 109 -3.99 -8.77 -18.38
N ALA A 110 -4.85 -8.01 -17.71
CA ALA A 110 -6.29 -8.14 -17.76
C ALA A 110 -6.92 -6.78 -18.08
N THR A 111 -8.14 -6.81 -18.63
CA THR A 111 -8.94 -5.60 -18.82
C THR A 111 -10.00 -5.55 -17.75
N ILE A 112 -10.12 -4.43 -17.05
CA ILE A 112 -11.20 -4.18 -16.11
C ILE A 112 -12.25 -3.23 -16.69
N LYS A 113 -13.47 -3.35 -16.20
CA LYS A 113 -14.57 -2.42 -16.47
C LYS A 113 -15.02 -1.81 -15.16
N LEU A 114 -15.09 -0.48 -15.11
CA LEU A 114 -15.52 0.26 -13.95
C LEU A 114 -17.05 0.34 -13.90
N SER A 115 -17.60 0.17 -12.70
CA SER A 115 -19.03 0.36 -12.40
C SER A 115 -19.36 1.80 -12.00
N THR A 116 -18.32 2.59 -11.64
CA THR A 116 -18.45 3.99 -11.21
C THR A 116 -17.21 4.79 -11.60
N ASP A 117 -17.39 6.10 -11.76
CA ASP A 117 -16.33 7.08 -12.00
C ASP A 117 -16.07 7.98 -10.78
N LYS A 118 -16.43 7.50 -9.57
CA LYS A 118 -16.32 8.24 -8.30
C LYS A 118 -15.34 7.60 -7.35
N GLY A 119 -15.00 8.35 -6.29
CA GLY A 119 -14.10 7.86 -5.26
C GLY A 119 -12.73 7.50 -5.84
N ILE A 120 -12.27 6.27 -5.59
CA ILE A 120 -10.95 5.81 -6.01
C ILE A 120 -10.79 5.74 -7.55
N THR A 121 -11.89 5.58 -8.29
CA THR A 121 -11.88 5.47 -9.77
C THR A 121 -12.14 6.79 -10.49
N LYS A 122 -12.26 7.89 -9.77
CA LYS A 122 -12.46 9.23 -10.34
C LYS A 122 -11.38 9.55 -11.37
N ASN A 123 -11.81 10.05 -12.54
CA ASN A 123 -10.98 10.39 -13.69
C ASN A 123 -10.22 9.20 -14.33
N MET A 124 -10.62 7.98 -14.03
CA MET A 124 -10.19 6.80 -14.77
C MET A 124 -11.12 6.52 -15.95
N SER A 125 -10.60 5.87 -16.97
CA SER A 125 -11.37 5.39 -18.12
C SER A 125 -12.35 4.30 -17.69
N SER A 126 -13.52 4.24 -18.30
CA SER A 126 -14.53 3.19 -18.00
C SER A 126 -14.01 1.77 -18.21
N SER A 127 -12.92 1.62 -18.95
CA SER A 127 -12.19 0.36 -19.15
C SER A 127 -10.68 0.66 -19.17
N SER A 128 -9.90 -0.12 -18.43
CA SER A 128 -8.44 0.07 -18.31
C SER A 128 -7.73 -1.27 -18.27
N LYS A 129 -6.46 -1.30 -18.71
CA LYS A 129 -5.59 -2.46 -18.57
C LYS A 129 -4.90 -2.43 -17.23
N VAL A 130 -4.90 -3.58 -16.56
CA VAL A 130 -4.30 -3.77 -15.25
C VAL A 130 -3.43 -5.01 -15.24
N TRP A 131 -2.58 -5.12 -14.21
CA TRP A 131 -1.75 -6.30 -13.97
C TRP A 131 -2.34 -7.15 -12.86
N MET A 132 -2.67 -8.39 -13.18
CA MET A 132 -3.16 -9.41 -12.25
C MET A 132 -2.05 -10.41 -11.91
N SER A 133 -2.10 -10.93 -10.69
CA SER A 133 -1.18 -11.99 -10.22
C SER A 133 -1.81 -12.71 -9.03
N HIS A 134 -2.84 -13.52 -9.27
CA HIS A 134 -3.58 -14.21 -8.18
C HIS A 134 -4.22 -15.53 -8.64
N MET A 135 -4.35 -16.46 -7.70
CA MET A 135 -5.18 -17.67 -7.82
C MET A 135 -6.50 -17.52 -7.06
N ASP A 136 -6.41 -16.92 -5.86
CA ASP A 136 -7.56 -16.74 -4.99
C ASP A 136 -8.44 -15.59 -5.48
N GLN A 137 -9.75 -15.75 -5.34
CA GLN A 137 -10.75 -14.80 -5.82
C GLN A 137 -11.82 -14.56 -4.79
N VAL A 138 -12.41 -13.38 -4.80
CA VAL A 138 -13.60 -13.06 -3.99
C VAL A 138 -14.81 -13.69 -4.65
N THR A 139 -15.47 -14.61 -3.97
CA THR A 139 -16.71 -15.29 -4.42
C THR A 139 -17.95 -14.74 -3.72
N LEU A 140 -17.79 -14.17 -2.52
CA LEU A 140 -18.84 -13.45 -1.82
C LEU A 140 -18.28 -12.14 -1.24
N ILE A 141 -18.86 -11.01 -1.64
CA ILE A 141 -18.50 -9.72 -1.06
C ILE A 141 -19.11 -9.57 0.34
N PRO A 142 -18.47 -8.85 1.27
CA PRO A 142 -19.06 -8.54 2.56
C PRO A 142 -20.37 -7.75 2.44
N GLU A 143 -21.24 -7.84 3.45
CA GLU A 143 -22.41 -6.99 3.55
C GLU A 143 -21.99 -5.51 3.60
N ASP A 144 -22.78 -4.62 3.00
CA ASP A 144 -22.48 -3.17 2.87
C ASP A 144 -21.23 -2.81 2.03
N TRP A 145 -20.68 -3.76 1.25
CA TRP A 145 -19.66 -3.46 0.26
C TRP A 145 -20.24 -3.43 -1.15
N GLU A 146 -19.61 -2.63 -2.01
CA GLU A 146 -19.97 -2.54 -3.42
C GLU A 146 -18.79 -2.91 -4.32
N ILE A 147 -19.09 -3.51 -5.46
CA ILE A 147 -18.10 -3.81 -6.48
C ILE A 147 -17.98 -2.60 -7.39
N ILE A 148 -16.78 -2.04 -7.47
CA ILE A 148 -16.46 -0.87 -8.29
C ILE A 148 -15.77 -1.21 -9.62
N ALA A 149 -15.26 -2.43 -9.76
CA ALA A 149 -14.74 -2.94 -11.04
C ALA A 149 -14.78 -4.46 -11.12
N HIS A 150 -14.99 -4.98 -12.35
CA HIS A 150 -14.83 -6.39 -12.69
C HIS A 150 -13.78 -6.56 -13.79
N SER A 151 -13.07 -7.69 -13.77
CA SER A 151 -12.26 -8.12 -14.90
C SER A 151 -13.13 -8.60 -16.09
N SER A 152 -12.52 -8.79 -17.26
CA SER A 152 -13.21 -9.37 -18.43
C SER A 152 -13.73 -10.78 -18.17
N ASN A 153 -13.17 -11.49 -17.18
CA ASN A 153 -13.59 -12.82 -16.75
C ASN A 153 -14.67 -12.76 -15.64
N ASN A 154 -15.23 -11.58 -15.40
CA ASN A 154 -16.24 -11.32 -14.37
C ASN A 154 -15.75 -11.54 -12.93
N ILE A 155 -14.44 -11.47 -12.70
CA ILE A 155 -13.83 -11.52 -11.36
C ILE A 155 -13.91 -10.15 -10.72
N VAL A 156 -14.14 -10.10 -9.40
CA VAL A 156 -14.10 -8.84 -8.62
C VAL A 156 -12.71 -8.23 -8.70
N ALA A 157 -12.55 -7.15 -9.45
CA ALA A 157 -11.28 -6.49 -9.66
C ALA A 157 -11.03 -5.35 -8.67
N ALA A 158 -12.09 -4.67 -8.23
CA ALA A 158 -12.02 -3.67 -7.17
C ALA A 158 -13.36 -3.54 -6.46
N MET A 159 -13.31 -3.21 -5.18
CA MET A 159 -14.47 -3.05 -4.31
C MET A 159 -14.19 -2.06 -3.17
N ALA A 160 -15.24 -1.56 -2.55
CA ALA A 160 -15.14 -0.69 -1.39
C ALA A 160 -16.32 -0.92 -0.43
N ASN A 161 -16.11 -0.58 0.84
CA ASN A 161 -17.19 -0.46 1.78
C ASN A 161 -18.03 0.79 1.47
N ARG A 162 -19.23 0.89 2.04
CA ARG A 162 -20.19 1.97 1.80
C ARG A 162 -19.61 3.37 1.98
N ASP A 163 -18.72 3.57 2.96
CA ASP A 163 -18.13 4.87 3.28
C ASP A 163 -16.84 5.16 2.49
N HIS A 164 -16.41 4.23 1.61
CA HIS A 164 -15.16 4.30 0.85
C HIS A 164 -13.90 4.54 1.73
N THR A 165 -13.94 4.06 3.00
CA THR A 165 -12.80 4.08 3.90
C THR A 165 -12.00 2.77 3.87
N ARG A 166 -12.61 1.70 3.40
CA ARG A 166 -11.99 0.40 3.13
C ARG A 166 -12.16 0.12 1.64
N ILE A 167 -11.05 0.09 0.93
CA ILE A 167 -11.03 -0.04 -0.52
C ILE A 167 -10.05 -1.16 -0.86
N ALA A 168 -10.38 -1.94 -1.86
CA ALA A 168 -9.56 -3.07 -2.22
C ALA A 168 -9.48 -3.27 -3.75
N THR A 169 -8.30 -3.68 -4.22
CA THR A 169 -8.04 -4.04 -5.61
C THR A 169 -7.42 -5.43 -5.71
N GLN A 170 -7.90 -6.25 -6.63
CA GLN A 170 -7.28 -7.54 -6.94
C GLN A 170 -6.01 -7.36 -7.76
N PHE A 171 -5.98 -6.34 -8.62
CA PHE A 171 -4.83 -5.98 -9.43
C PHE A 171 -3.84 -5.10 -8.65
N HIS A 172 -2.65 -4.96 -9.22
CA HIS A 172 -1.55 -4.17 -8.69
C HIS A 172 -1.51 -2.76 -9.30
N PRO A 173 -2.02 -1.72 -8.63
CA PRO A 173 -1.97 -0.35 -9.14
C PRO A 173 -0.57 0.26 -9.14
N GLU A 174 0.35 -0.29 -8.35
CA GLU A 174 1.72 0.20 -8.18
C GLU A 174 2.63 -0.12 -9.37
N VAL A 175 2.34 -1.17 -10.15
CA VAL A 175 3.20 -1.59 -11.25
C VAL A 175 2.96 -0.76 -12.52
N SER A 176 3.98 -0.61 -13.36
CA SER A 176 3.90 0.15 -14.61
C SER A 176 2.97 -0.47 -15.66
N HIS A 177 2.64 -1.75 -15.51
CA HIS A 177 1.73 -2.49 -16.38
C HIS A 177 0.26 -2.14 -16.15
N THR A 178 -0.08 -1.52 -15.02
CA THR A 178 -1.41 -0.96 -14.74
C THR A 178 -1.45 0.48 -15.24
N GLU A 179 -2.12 0.70 -16.39
CA GLU A 179 -2.05 1.97 -17.14
C GLU A 179 -2.47 3.18 -16.30
N GLU A 180 -3.56 3.08 -15.55
CA GLU A 180 -4.11 4.18 -14.74
C GLU A 180 -3.87 4.00 -13.23
N GLY A 181 -2.96 3.11 -12.82
CA GLY A 181 -2.68 2.82 -11.42
C GLY A 181 -2.25 4.05 -10.61
N ASN A 182 -1.52 4.98 -11.22
CA ASN A 182 -1.13 6.21 -10.56
C ASN A 182 -2.32 7.18 -10.33
N ILE A 183 -3.36 7.15 -11.18
CA ILE A 183 -4.59 7.92 -10.95
C ILE A 183 -5.30 7.36 -9.73
N LEU A 184 -5.47 6.06 -9.66
CA LEU A 184 -6.07 5.35 -8.53
C LEU A 184 -5.33 5.67 -7.21
N LEU A 185 -4.01 5.55 -7.20
CA LEU A 185 -3.20 5.87 -6.02
C LEU A 185 -3.31 7.35 -5.60
N LYS A 186 -3.37 8.29 -6.55
CA LYS A 186 -3.61 9.71 -6.26
C LYS A 186 -4.97 9.95 -5.62
N ASN A 187 -6.02 9.33 -6.16
CA ASN A 187 -7.37 9.45 -5.60
C ASN A 187 -7.40 8.91 -4.16
N PHE A 188 -6.75 7.76 -3.90
CA PHE A 188 -6.64 7.22 -2.55
C PHE A 188 -5.89 8.18 -1.62
N LEU A 189 -4.71 8.65 -2.02
CA LEU A 189 -3.85 9.49 -1.18
C LEU A 189 -4.47 10.85 -0.87
N PHE A 190 -5.05 11.52 -1.88
CA PHE A 190 -5.44 12.93 -1.76
C PHE A 190 -6.94 13.11 -1.54
N ASP A 191 -7.77 12.43 -2.31
CA ASP A 191 -9.22 12.63 -2.27
C ASP A 191 -9.85 11.85 -1.10
N ILE A 192 -9.30 10.67 -0.76
CA ILE A 192 -9.85 9.79 0.28
C ILE A 192 -9.11 9.97 1.61
N ALA A 193 -7.79 9.82 1.62
CA ALA A 193 -6.99 9.88 2.84
C ALA A 193 -6.60 11.31 3.26
N GLY A 194 -6.75 12.30 2.39
CA GLY A 194 -6.41 13.69 2.68
C GLY A 194 -4.93 13.89 3.03
N CYS A 195 -4.04 13.15 2.35
CA CYS A 195 -2.61 13.30 2.53
C CYS A 195 -2.12 14.64 1.99
N GLU A 196 -1.09 15.20 2.62
CA GLU A 196 -0.43 16.41 2.18
C GLU A 196 0.82 16.09 1.37
N ARG A 197 1.12 16.90 0.33
CA ARG A 197 2.34 16.79 -0.46
C ARG A 197 3.50 17.50 0.24
N ASN A 198 3.99 16.91 1.30
CA ASN A 198 5.01 17.52 2.16
C ASN A 198 6.36 16.77 2.16
N TRP A 199 6.46 15.65 1.43
CA TRP A 199 7.67 14.86 1.34
C TRP A 199 8.39 15.08 0.00
N THR A 200 9.70 15.32 0.07
CA THR A 200 10.62 15.29 -1.07
C THR A 200 11.91 14.61 -0.65
N ALA A 201 12.68 14.09 -1.61
CA ALA A 201 13.99 13.52 -1.32
C ALA A 201 14.93 14.55 -0.66
N GLY A 202 14.83 15.84 -1.06
CA GLY A 202 15.58 16.93 -0.46
C GLY A 202 15.24 17.14 1.02
N ASN A 203 13.95 17.29 1.33
CA ASN A 203 13.49 17.45 2.72
C ASN A 203 13.89 16.25 3.59
N PHE A 204 13.82 15.03 3.04
CA PHE A 204 14.25 13.83 3.75
C PHE A 204 15.75 13.84 4.04
N ILE A 205 16.60 14.24 3.08
CA ILE A 205 18.05 14.38 3.27
C ILE A 205 18.34 15.38 4.40
N ASP A 206 17.71 16.57 4.36
CA ASP A 206 17.94 17.61 5.36
C ASP A 206 17.50 17.14 6.77
N GLU A 207 16.40 16.41 6.88
CA GLU A 207 15.95 15.81 8.12
C GLU A 207 16.93 14.76 8.65
N GLN A 208 17.37 13.84 7.77
CA GLN A 208 18.32 12.79 8.16
C GLN A 208 19.65 13.39 8.62
N LYS A 209 20.14 14.44 7.96
CA LYS A 209 21.31 15.18 8.43
C LYS A 209 21.12 15.74 9.83
N GLY A 210 19.97 16.36 10.10
CA GLY A 210 19.67 16.90 11.43
C GLY A 210 19.67 15.82 12.50
N LEU A 211 19.09 14.65 12.21
CA LEU A 211 19.09 13.49 13.11
C LEU A 211 20.49 12.90 13.34
N LEU A 212 21.26 12.75 12.26
CA LEU A 212 22.64 12.28 12.33
C LEU A 212 23.51 13.20 13.18
N ASN A 213 23.43 14.50 12.97
CA ASN A 213 24.15 15.49 13.75
C ASN A 213 23.78 15.44 15.24
N GLN A 214 22.50 15.25 15.59
CA GLN A 214 22.06 15.10 16.96
C GLN A 214 22.52 13.79 17.61
N THR A 215 22.63 12.72 16.83
CA THR A 215 23.01 11.38 17.33
C THR A 215 24.53 11.25 17.49
N ILE A 216 25.27 11.82 16.54
CA ILE A 216 26.71 11.66 16.43
C ILE A 216 27.43 12.76 17.20
N GLY A 217 26.93 14.00 17.15
CA GLY A 217 27.59 15.14 17.76
C GLY A 217 29.01 15.31 17.23
N ASP A 218 29.98 15.39 18.13
CA ASP A 218 31.41 15.52 17.82
C ASP A 218 32.16 14.17 17.78
N ASP A 219 31.45 13.05 17.81
CA ASP A 219 32.04 11.71 17.78
C ASP A 219 32.60 11.34 16.41
N ASN A 220 33.61 10.47 16.40
CA ASN A 220 34.18 9.91 15.18
C ASN A 220 33.33 8.75 14.65
N ILE A 221 33.13 8.71 13.34
CA ILE A 221 32.36 7.65 12.66
C ILE A 221 33.30 6.82 11.80
N LEU A 222 33.17 5.50 11.91
CA LEU A 222 33.78 4.56 10.97
C LEU A 222 32.73 4.07 9.98
N VAL A 223 32.94 4.30 8.68
CA VAL A 223 32.03 3.89 7.62
C VAL A 223 32.71 2.85 6.74
N GLY A 224 32.12 1.65 6.67
CA GLY A 224 32.51 0.62 5.71
C GLY A 224 31.80 0.84 4.36
N VAL A 225 32.56 1.15 3.29
CA VAL A 225 32.00 1.37 1.95
C VAL A 225 32.30 0.18 1.08
N SER A 226 31.24 -0.56 0.69
CA SER A 226 31.34 -1.73 -0.21
C SER A 226 31.41 -1.38 -1.70
N GLY A 227 31.19 -0.12 -2.06
CA GLY A 227 31.02 0.35 -3.45
C GLY A 227 29.60 0.20 -3.98
N GLY A 228 28.66 -0.36 -3.21
CA GLY A 228 27.24 -0.39 -3.52
C GLY A 228 26.54 0.95 -3.28
N VAL A 229 25.35 1.11 -3.84
CA VAL A 229 24.54 2.34 -3.73
C VAL A 229 24.27 2.72 -2.27
N ASP A 230 23.85 1.78 -1.45
CA ASP A 230 23.46 2.02 -0.05
C ASP A 230 24.62 2.56 0.78
N SER A 231 25.77 1.88 0.76
CA SER A 231 26.96 2.30 1.49
C SER A 231 27.49 3.64 1.01
N THR A 232 27.39 3.94 -0.28
CA THR A 232 27.80 5.21 -0.87
C THR A 232 26.87 6.35 -0.43
N VAL A 233 25.55 6.12 -0.41
CA VAL A 233 24.55 7.09 0.06
C VAL A 233 24.75 7.40 1.54
N VAL A 234 24.96 6.37 2.38
CA VAL A 234 25.24 6.54 3.81
C VAL A 234 26.50 7.38 4.02
N ALA A 235 27.62 7.03 3.35
CA ALA A 235 28.87 7.79 3.45
C ALA A 235 28.69 9.26 3.00
N TYR A 236 27.91 9.50 1.96
CA TYR A 236 27.62 10.85 1.48
C TYR A 236 26.78 11.65 2.48
N LEU A 237 25.76 11.05 3.08
CA LEU A 237 24.89 11.70 4.06
C LEU A 237 25.66 12.09 5.34
N ILE A 238 26.56 11.22 5.79
CA ILE A 238 27.38 11.45 7.00
C ILE A 238 28.44 12.55 6.76
N ASN A 239 28.97 12.65 5.53
CA ASN A 239 30.02 13.64 5.19
C ASN A 239 29.47 15.05 4.90
N LYS A 240 28.16 15.23 4.88
CA LYS A 240 27.47 16.51 4.62
C LYS A 240 27.03 17.22 5.88
#